data_2a7178a5dab44e4555a3a14f698ffc41
#
_entry.id   2a7178a5dab44e4555a3a14f698ffc41
#
_cell.length_a   1.000
_cell.length_b   1.000
_cell.length_c   1.000
_cell.angle_alpha   90.00
_cell.angle_beta   90.00
_cell.angle_gamma   90.00
#
_symmetry.space_group_name_H-M   'P 1'
#
loop_
_entity.id
_entity.type
_entity.pdbx_description
1 polymer ?
#
loop_
_entity_poly.entity_id
_entity_poly.type
_entity_poly.pdbx_seq_one_letter_code
_entity_poly.pdbx_strand_id
1 'polypeptide(L)'
;PESDQVRQQLLFKDIDDKWVQIAALSATSSQSVSLLNAVLQKFEPSVKAYESLVQLLGGIIGKSQNTAIIQGFLQKAVTSDKQSTWQAPLIEGLAQGLENRTSLPKDLWQERNLLIKASLEDSSNSIRQSSLHLLKVIGLPEGAQTNVAMSKAIKMAGDAHLSQELRAGAINFMALRNPQQYELFLKKLISPQNPLPVQLAALRTLSVIPGENISKYFLEQWTTLTPELRNEAINTFLTTDQRIKLFLDK
;
A
#
# COMPACT_ATOMS: atom_id res chain seq x y z
N PRO A 1 6.89 31.52 -14.60
CA PRO A 1 7.47 31.79 -13.27
C PRO A 1 6.50 32.54 -12.37
N GLU A 2 5.96 33.73 -12.79
CA GLU A 2 5.05 34.53 -11.97
C GLU A 2 3.72 33.82 -11.66
N SER A 3 3.11 33.15 -12.63
CA SER A 3 1.86 32.43 -12.43
C SER A 3 1.96 31.29 -11.40
N ASP A 4 3.12 30.64 -11.29
CA ASP A 4 3.35 29.58 -10.31
C ASP A 4 3.50 30.13 -8.89
N GLN A 5 4.16 31.28 -8.74
CA GLN A 5 4.28 31.95 -7.45
C GLN A 5 2.92 32.43 -6.93
N VAL A 6 2.12 33.06 -7.81
CA VAL A 6 0.76 33.52 -7.46
C VAL A 6 -0.12 32.32 -7.05
N ARG A 7 -0.06 31.22 -7.80
CA ARG A 7 -0.80 29.98 -7.48
C ARG A 7 -0.40 29.43 -6.11
N GLN A 8 0.90 29.35 -5.81
CA GLN A 8 1.39 28.89 -4.51
C GLN A 8 0.96 29.84 -3.38
N GLN A 9 1.02 31.14 -3.59
CA GLN A 9 0.58 32.11 -2.59
C GLN A 9 -0.92 31.97 -2.28
N LEU A 10 -1.76 31.82 -3.30
CA LEU A 10 -3.21 31.60 -3.13
C LEU A 10 -3.47 30.28 -2.41
N LEU A 11 -2.80 29.20 -2.79
CA LEU A 11 -2.95 27.90 -2.14
C LEU A 11 -2.61 27.96 -0.65
N PHE A 12 -1.48 28.52 -0.29
CA PHE A 12 -1.04 28.57 1.11
C PHE A 12 -1.81 29.58 1.96
N LYS A 13 -2.52 30.54 1.34
CA LYS A 13 -3.39 31.46 2.06
C LYS A 13 -4.66 30.77 2.59
N ASP A 14 -5.23 29.86 1.78
CA ASP A 14 -6.49 29.19 2.07
C ASP A 14 -6.38 27.67 1.80
N ILE A 15 -5.36 27.02 2.41
CA ILE A 15 -5.01 25.61 2.11
C ILE A 15 -6.11 24.63 2.47
N ASP A 16 -6.98 24.96 3.42
CA ASP A 16 -8.12 24.14 3.84
C ASP A 16 -9.32 24.26 2.87
N ASP A 17 -9.33 25.27 1.97
CA ASP A 17 -10.37 25.41 0.97
C ASP A 17 -10.18 24.41 -0.18
N LYS A 18 -11.15 23.49 -0.31
CA LYS A 18 -11.14 22.46 -1.34
C LYS A 18 -11.11 23.01 -2.77
N TRP A 19 -11.77 24.14 -3.02
CA TRP A 19 -11.80 24.75 -4.34
C TRP A 19 -10.46 25.40 -4.71
N VAL A 20 -9.79 25.99 -3.72
CA VAL A 20 -8.43 26.52 -3.88
C VAL A 20 -7.45 25.38 -4.19
N GLN A 21 -7.55 24.24 -3.50
CA GLN A 21 -6.77 23.05 -3.82
C GLN A 21 -7.02 22.55 -5.25
N ILE A 22 -8.30 22.40 -5.65
CA ILE A 22 -8.66 21.96 -7.01
C ILE A 22 -8.10 22.92 -8.05
N ALA A 23 -8.22 24.22 -7.85
CA ALA A 23 -7.68 25.22 -8.76
C ALA A 23 -6.13 25.12 -8.86
N ALA A 24 -5.45 24.91 -7.73
CA ALA A 24 -4.00 24.70 -7.73
C ALA A 24 -3.56 23.42 -8.43
N LEU A 25 -4.37 22.33 -8.33
CA LEU A 25 -4.11 21.03 -8.95
C LEU A 25 -4.42 21.00 -10.46
N SER A 26 -5.14 21.98 -11.02
CA SER A 26 -5.42 22.06 -12.46
C SER A 26 -4.19 22.42 -13.32
N ALA A 27 -3.02 22.48 -12.69
CA ALA A 27 -1.74 22.79 -13.30
C ALA A 27 -1.22 21.67 -14.24
N THR A 28 -0.29 22.01 -15.13
CA THR A 28 0.44 21.03 -15.95
C THR A 28 1.33 20.14 -15.09
N SER A 29 1.73 18.96 -15.60
CA SER A 29 2.55 17.99 -14.87
C SER A 29 3.89 18.58 -14.37
N SER A 30 4.54 19.48 -15.14
CA SER A 30 5.78 20.15 -14.71
C SER A 30 5.55 21.11 -13.55
N GLN A 31 4.42 21.80 -13.54
CA GLN A 31 4.02 22.71 -12.47
C GLN A 31 3.62 21.94 -11.20
N SER A 32 3.09 20.70 -11.35
CA SER A 32 2.78 19.83 -10.21
C SER A 32 4.03 19.41 -9.42
N VAL A 33 5.19 19.25 -10.08
CA VAL A 33 6.48 18.98 -9.41
C VAL A 33 6.92 20.17 -8.56
N SER A 34 6.86 21.39 -9.12
CA SER A 34 7.18 22.61 -8.39
C SER A 34 6.25 22.83 -7.20
N LEU A 35 4.94 22.60 -7.41
CA LEU A 35 3.93 22.73 -6.38
C LEU A 35 4.14 21.72 -5.25
N LEU A 36 4.40 20.43 -5.56
CA LEU A 36 4.68 19.42 -4.55
C LEU A 36 5.91 19.78 -3.72
N ASN A 37 7.00 20.22 -4.34
CA ASN A 37 8.17 20.65 -3.59
C ASN A 37 7.87 21.81 -2.64
N ALA A 38 7.08 22.82 -3.08
CA ALA A 38 6.67 23.93 -2.23
C ALA A 38 5.77 23.48 -1.05
N VAL A 39 4.85 22.53 -1.32
CA VAL A 39 3.98 21.94 -0.29
C VAL A 39 4.81 21.16 0.73
N LEU A 40 5.78 20.35 0.29
CA LEU A 40 6.65 19.58 1.20
C LEU A 40 7.55 20.48 2.06
N GLN A 41 7.98 21.64 1.54
CA GLN A 41 8.76 22.62 2.31
C GLN A 41 7.95 23.30 3.41
N LYS A 42 6.65 23.50 3.18
CA LYS A 42 5.73 24.17 4.11
C LYS A 42 4.83 23.17 4.86
N PHE A 43 5.13 21.89 4.79
CA PHE A 43 4.27 20.86 5.34
C PHE A 43 4.12 21.00 6.87
N GLU A 44 2.88 21.10 7.32
CA GLU A 44 2.50 21.18 8.73
C GLU A 44 1.69 19.92 9.11
N PRO A 45 2.22 19.02 9.96
CA PRO A 45 1.53 17.78 10.35
C PRO A 45 0.18 17.98 11.03
N SER A 46 -0.03 19.12 11.68
CA SER A 46 -1.28 19.46 12.36
C SER A 46 -2.43 19.84 11.42
N VAL A 47 -2.12 20.16 10.16
CA VAL A 47 -3.08 20.62 9.14
C VAL A 47 -3.33 19.49 8.14
N LYS A 48 -4.47 18.80 8.26
CA LYS A 48 -4.83 17.64 7.42
C LYS A 48 -4.86 17.94 5.92
N ALA A 49 -5.11 19.19 5.55
CA ALA A 49 -5.13 19.61 4.16
C ALA A 49 -3.80 19.32 3.44
N TYR A 50 -2.65 19.42 4.14
CA TYR A 50 -1.36 19.09 3.55
C TYR A 50 -1.24 17.62 3.17
N GLU A 51 -1.70 16.69 4.03
CA GLU A 51 -1.64 15.25 3.74
C GLU A 51 -2.43 14.92 2.46
N SER A 52 -3.67 15.42 2.37
CA SER A 52 -4.53 15.22 1.20
C SER A 52 -3.91 15.81 -0.07
N LEU A 53 -3.33 17.00 0.03
CA LEU A 53 -2.71 17.68 -1.10
C LEU A 53 -1.45 16.94 -1.58
N VAL A 54 -0.60 16.47 -0.66
CA VAL A 54 0.58 15.66 -0.98
C VAL A 54 0.17 14.36 -1.68
N GLN A 55 -0.87 13.68 -1.20
CA GLN A 55 -1.38 12.47 -1.82
C GLN A 55 -1.91 12.73 -3.25
N LEU A 56 -2.71 13.77 -3.43
CA LEU A 56 -3.24 14.15 -4.75
C LEU A 56 -2.13 14.52 -5.75
N LEU A 57 -1.15 15.33 -5.32
CA LEU A 57 0.00 15.68 -6.15
C LEU A 57 0.87 14.46 -6.46
N GLY A 58 1.07 13.56 -5.49
CA GLY A 58 1.69 12.25 -5.69
C GLY A 58 0.98 11.45 -6.78
N GLY A 59 -0.35 11.43 -6.77
CA GLY A 59 -1.18 10.76 -7.78
C GLY A 59 -1.00 11.34 -9.19
N ILE A 60 -0.93 12.67 -9.31
CA ILE A 60 -0.67 13.35 -10.60
C ILE A 60 0.72 12.99 -11.12
N ILE A 61 1.74 13.01 -10.24
CA ILE A 61 3.11 12.65 -10.59
C ILE A 61 3.22 11.16 -10.95
N GLY A 62 2.56 10.27 -10.20
CA GLY A 62 2.52 8.83 -10.51
C GLY A 62 1.92 8.54 -11.88
N LYS A 63 0.94 9.31 -12.35
CA LYS A 63 0.38 9.22 -13.70
C LYS A 63 1.32 9.76 -14.79
N SER A 64 2.30 10.59 -14.43
CA SER A 64 3.22 11.19 -15.41
C SER A 64 4.09 10.13 -16.08
N GLN A 65 4.54 10.41 -17.32
CA GLN A 65 5.44 9.51 -18.06
C GLN A 65 6.91 9.63 -17.62
N ASN A 66 7.23 10.54 -16.71
CA ASN A 66 8.61 10.83 -16.32
C ASN A 66 9.05 9.94 -15.14
N THR A 67 9.71 8.83 -15.47
CA THR A 67 10.23 7.87 -14.47
C THR A 67 11.24 8.52 -13.51
N ALA A 68 12.12 9.40 -13.98
CA ALA A 68 13.12 10.05 -13.13
C ALA A 68 12.49 10.93 -12.03
N ILE A 69 11.38 11.60 -12.32
CA ILE A 69 10.64 12.38 -11.32
C ILE A 69 10.04 11.45 -10.26
N ILE A 70 9.42 10.34 -10.68
CA ILE A 70 8.86 9.34 -9.77
C ILE A 70 9.95 8.77 -8.87
N GLN A 71 11.10 8.37 -9.43
CA GLN A 71 12.26 7.88 -8.69
C GLN A 71 12.74 8.91 -7.64
N GLY A 72 12.91 10.16 -8.03
CA GLY A 72 13.37 11.22 -7.14
C GLY A 72 12.44 11.41 -5.93
N PHE A 73 11.12 11.40 -6.15
CA PHE A 73 10.16 11.53 -5.05
C PHE A 73 10.08 10.26 -4.19
N LEU A 74 10.19 9.07 -4.78
CA LEU A 74 10.24 7.82 -4.02
C LEU A 74 11.48 7.78 -3.12
N GLN A 75 12.67 8.07 -3.66
CA GLN A 75 13.89 8.13 -2.87
C GLN A 75 13.75 9.15 -1.74
N LYS A 76 13.26 10.36 -2.03
CA LYS A 76 13.01 11.38 -1.02
C LYS A 76 12.06 10.86 0.07
N ALA A 77 10.95 10.19 -0.27
CA ALA A 77 9.99 9.70 0.69
C ALA A 77 10.56 8.61 1.63
N VAL A 78 11.37 7.69 1.11
CA VAL A 78 11.88 6.55 1.91
C VAL A 78 13.21 6.84 2.62
N THR A 79 13.92 7.95 2.26
CA THR A 79 15.21 8.32 2.87
C THR A 79 15.14 9.55 3.77
N SER A 80 14.05 10.32 3.73
CA SER A 80 13.87 11.50 4.57
C SER A 80 13.72 11.14 6.05
N ASP A 81 14.02 12.12 6.92
CA ASP A 81 13.92 11.96 8.36
C ASP A 81 12.50 11.51 8.78
N LYS A 82 12.44 10.56 9.71
CA LYS A 82 11.20 9.89 10.16
C LYS A 82 10.19 10.80 10.88
N GLN A 83 10.57 12.04 11.18
CA GLN A 83 9.66 13.02 11.77
C GLN A 83 8.68 13.64 10.75
N SER A 84 8.91 13.44 9.47
CA SER A 84 8.10 14.04 8.41
C SER A 84 6.92 13.11 8.08
N THR A 85 5.69 13.51 8.43
CA THR A 85 4.48 12.69 8.21
C THR A 85 3.94 12.72 6.77
N TRP A 86 4.55 13.50 5.87
CA TRP A 86 4.17 13.59 4.45
C TRP A 86 4.61 12.37 3.61
N GLN A 87 5.50 11.52 4.12
CA GLN A 87 6.08 10.39 3.39
C GLN A 87 5.00 9.37 2.97
N ALA A 88 4.17 8.94 3.91
CA ALA A 88 3.11 7.98 3.63
C ALA A 88 2.07 8.49 2.63
N PRO A 89 1.51 9.72 2.76
CA PRO A 89 0.65 10.31 1.74
C PRO A 89 1.28 10.40 0.35
N LEU A 90 2.58 10.73 0.28
CA LEU A 90 3.29 10.80 -1.01
C LEU A 90 3.41 9.42 -1.67
N ILE A 91 3.86 8.41 -0.92
CA ILE A 91 3.99 7.03 -1.41
C ILE A 91 2.61 6.50 -1.86
N GLU A 92 1.57 6.75 -1.06
CA GLU A 92 0.20 6.35 -1.38
C GLU A 92 -0.32 7.03 -2.65
N GLY A 93 -0.09 8.34 -2.79
CA GLY A 93 -0.45 9.06 -4.00
C GLY A 93 0.27 8.52 -5.25
N LEU A 94 1.58 8.26 -5.14
CA LEU A 94 2.35 7.66 -6.24
C LEU A 94 1.80 6.28 -6.61
N ALA A 95 1.42 5.44 -5.64
CA ALA A 95 0.79 4.15 -5.90
C ALA A 95 -0.51 4.30 -6.70
N GLN A 96 -1.43 5.14 -6.24
CA GLN A 96 -2.70 5.43 -6.92
C GLN A 96 -2.51 5.98 -8.34
N GLY A 97 -1.50 6.82 -8.52
CA GLY A 97 -1.14 7.35 -9.84
C GLY A 97 -0.64 6.27 -10.79
N LEU A 98 0.20 5.36 -10.30
CA LEU A 98 0.79 4.27 -11.07
C LEU A 98 -0.22 3.16 -11.38
N GLU A 99 -1.18 2.84 -10.50
CA GLU A 99 -2.27 1.89 -10.77
C GLU A 99 -3.08 2.25 -12.03
N ASN A 100 -3.25 3.53 -12.27
CA ASN A 100 -4.03 4.04 -13.40
C ASN A 100 -3.22 4.19 -14.70
N ARG A 101 -2.00 3.62 -14.76
CA ARG A 101 -1.17 3.67 -15.97
C ARG A 101 -1.34 2.43 -16.83
N THR A 102 -1.25 2.61 -18.14
CA THR A 102 -1.22 1.51 -19.13
C THR A 102 0.11 0.74 -19.12
N SER A 103 1.18 1.38 -18.63
CA SER A 103 2.50 0.76 -18.52
C SER A 103 3.24 1.27 -17.29
N LEU A 104 3.86 0.37 -16.54
CA LEU A 104 4.66 0.71 -15.37
C LEU A 104 6.10 1.10 -15.77
N PRO A 105 6.77 1.99 -15.01
CA PRO A 105 8.19 2.27 -15.19
C PRO A 105 9.02 1.00 -15.02
N LYS A 106 9.94 0.73 -15.95
CA LYS A 106 10.78 -0.48 -15.91
C LYS A 106 11.94 -0.39 -14.90
N ASP A 107 12.51 0.80 -14.73
CA ASP A 107 13.75 1.00 -13.98
C ASP A 107 13.51 1.50 -12.56
N LEU A 108 12.74 0.74 -11.76
CA LEU A 108 12.48 1.03 -10.35
C LEU A 108 13.15 0.01 -9.41
N TRP A 109 14.28 -0.55 -9.80
CA TRP A 109 14.87 -1.64 -9.01
C TRP A 109 15.37 -1.19 -7.63
N GLN A 110 16.05 -0.05 -7.56
CA GLN A 110 16.54 0.51 -6.29
C GLN A 110 15.38 0.92 -5.39
N GLU A 111 14.39 1.59 -5.95
CA GLU A 111 13.20 2.05 -5.25
C GLU A 111 12.39 0.88 -4.68
N ARG A 112 12.25 -0.23 -5.44
CA ARG A 112 11.61 -1.45 -4.94
C ARG A 112 12.32 -2.02 -3.71
N ASN A 113 13.65 -2.04 -3.69
CA ASN A 113 14.41 -2.51 -2.54
C ASN A 113 14.23 -1.61 -1.30
N LEU A 114 14.19 -0.29 -1.49
CA LEU A 114 13.91 0.66 -0.42
C LEU A 114 12.48 0.48 0.12
N LEU A 115 11.50 0.29 -0.76
CA LEU A 115 10.11 0.04 -0.39
C LEU A 115 9.93 -1.30 0.34
N ILE A 116 10.65 -2.36 -0.07
CA ILE A 116 10.67 -3.65 0.64
C ILE A 116 11.14 -3.44 2.08
N LYS A 117 12.24 -2.71 2.27
CA LYS A 117 12.74 -2.39 3.60
C LYS A 117 11.73 -1.56 4.39
N ALA A 118 11.17 -0.51 3.79
CA ALA A 118 10.19 0.35 4.44
C ALA A 118 8.92 -0.43 4.84
N SER A 119 8.40 -1.31 3.99
CA SER A 119 7.20 -2.10 4.26
C SER A 119 7.33 -3.09 5.43
N LEU A 120 8.55 -3.55 5.74
CA LEU A 120 8.79 -4.53 6.80
C LEU A 120 9.45 -3.93 8.06
N GLU A 121 10.18 -2.84 7.95
CA GLU A 121 11.09 -2.36 9.00
C GLU A 121 10.79 -0.94 9.46
N ASP A 122 9.99 -0.16 8.75
CA ASP A 122 9.72 1.21 9.17
C ASP A 122 8.95 1.26 10.49
N SER A 123 9.25 2.24 11.32
CA SER A 123 8.56 2.44 12.61
C SER A 123 7.12 2.93 12.42
N SER A 124 6.85 3.71 11.36
CA SER A 124 5.52 4.21 11.01
C SER A 124 4.67 3.15 10.33
N ASN A 125 3.52 2.82 10.91
CA ASN A 125 2.57 1.92 10.26
C ASN A 125 2.06 2.46 8.92
N SER A 126 1.83 3.76 8.83
CA SER A 126 1.37 4.40 7.58
C SER A 126 2.39 4.25 6.44
N ILE A 127 3.70 4.42 6.74
CA ILE A 127 4.76 4.22 5.74
C ILE A 127 4.83 2.74 5.34
N ARG A 128 4.71 1.80 6.29
CA ARG A 128 4.68 0.36 5.96
C ARG A 128 3.53 0.02 5.01
N GLN A 129 2.33 0.51 5.30
CA GLN A 129 1.13 0.22 4.49
C GLN A 129 1.21 0.84 3.10
N SER A 130 1.57 2.11 2.98
CA SER A 130 1.70 2.77 1.68
C SER A 130 2.84 2.18 0.83
N SER A 131 3.96 1.79 1.46
CA SER A 131 5.05 1.08 0.77
C SER A 131 4.61 -0.29 0.25
N LEU A 132 3.84 -1.03 1.05
CA LEU A 132 3.26 -2.30 0.65
C LEU A 132 2.27 -2.15 -0.51
N HIS A 133 1.40 -1.12 -0.46
CA HIS A 133 0.48 -0.80 -1.54
C HIS A 133 1.23 -0.48 -2.82
N LEU A 134 2.24 0.36 -2.76
CA LEU A 134 3.06 0.67 -3.94
C LEU A 134 3.78 -0.55 -4.50
N LEU A 135 4.34 -1.43 -3.64
CA LEU A 135 4.93 -2.70 -4.07
C LEU A 135 3.92 -3.62 -4.75
N LYS A 136 2.66 -3.63 -4.31
CA LYS A 136 1.58 -4.37 -4.97
C LYS A 136 1.35 -3.86 -6.40
N VAL A 137 1.46 -2.56 -6.62
CA VAL A 137 1.29 -1.93 -7.93
C VAL A 137 2.47 -2.19 -8.86
N ILE A 138 3.70 -1.94 -8.38
CA ILE A 138 4.90 -2.01 -9.24
C ILE A 138 5.56 -3.39 -9.27
N GLY A 139 5.10 -4.31 -8.42
CA GLY A 139 5.63 -5.66 -8.26
C GLY A 139 6.95 -5.74 -7.49
N LEU A 140 7.26 -6.93 -6.99
CA LEU A 140 8.54 -7.22 -6.35
C LEU A 140 9.61 -7.48 -7.42
N PRO A 141 10.88 -7.07 -7.18
CA PRO A 141 11.97 -7.43 -8.07
C PRO A 141 12.29 -8.92 -7.93
N GLU A 142 12.76 -9.54 -9.00
CA GLU A 142 13.34 -10.88 -8.94
C GLU A 142 14.72 -10.84 -8.26
N GLY A 143 15.07 -11.89 -7.50
CA GLY A 143 16.42 -12.05 -6.98
C GLY A 143 16.52 -12.35 -5.48
N ALA A 144 17.74 -12.39 -5.00
CA ALA A 144 18.10 -12.81 -3.64
C ALA A 144 17.49 -11.90 -2.55
N GLN A 145 17.43 -10.58 -2.79
CA GLN A 145 16.92 -9.62 -1.82
C GLN A 145 15.42 -9.86 -1.53
N THR A 146 14.61 -10.13 -2.56
CA THR A 146 13.19 -10.48 -2.38
C THR A 146 13.05 -11.80 -1.61
N ASN A 147 13.90 -12.79 -1.87
CA ASN A 147 13.87 -14.05 -1.15
C ASN A 147 14.21 -13.87 0.34
N VAL A 148 15.21 -13.03 0.65
CA VAL A 148 15.55 -12.65 2.03
C VAL A 148 14.40 -11.93 2.71
N ALA A 149 13.79 -10.95 2.04
CA ALA A 149 12.64 -10.22 2.55
C ALA A 149 11.44 -11.14 2.80
N MET A 150 11.18 -12.09 1.90
CA MET A 150 10.11 -13.08 2.06
C MET A 150 10.37 -13.99 3.26
N SER A 151 11.60 -14.47 3.44
CA SER A 151 11.99 -15.26 4.60
C SER A 151 11.84 -14.48 5.91
N LYS A 152 12.16 -13.18 5.90
CA LYS A 152 11.94 -12.29 7.03
C LYS A 152 10.45 -12.10 7.33
N ALA A 153 9.62 -11.87 6.30
CA ALA A 153 8.18 -11.72 6.46
C ALA A 153 7.54 -12.97 7.09
N ILE A 154 7.94 -14.18 6.67
CA ILE A 154 7.46 -15.43 7.26
C ILE A 154 7.80 -15.50 8.77
N LYS A 155 9.04 -15.17 9.14
CA LYS A 155 9.45 -15.15 10.55
C LYS A 155 8.65 -14.13 11.35
N MET A 156 8.50 -12.90 10.84
CA MET A 156 7.71 -11.85 11.50
C MET A 156 6.24 -12.25 11.67
N ALA A 157 5.62 -12.85 10.65
CA ALA A 157 4.23 -13.30 10.71
C ALA A 157 3.99 -14.32 11.83
N GLY A 158 4.97 -15.22 12.07
CA GLY A 158 4.90 -16.27 13.09
C GLY A 158 5.32 -15.84 14.49
N ASP A 159 5.99 -14.69 14.65
CA ASP A 159 6.55 -14.24 15.92
C ASP A 159 5.47 -13.59 16.80
N ALA A 160 5.02 -14.29 17.84
CA ALA A 160 4.03 -13.79 18.78
C ALA A 160 4.51 -12.62 19.66
N HIS A 161 5.81 -12.33 19.72
CA HIS A 161 6.36 -11.19 20.46
C HIS A 161 6.26 -9.87 19.68
N LEU A 162 6.03 -9.93 18.36
CA LEU A 162 5.79 -8.73 17.55
C LEU A 162 4.34 -8.25 17.69
N SER A 163 4.14 -6.94 17.48
CA SER A 163 2.80 -6.37 17.47
C SER A 163 1.95 -6.99 16.35
N GLN A 164 0.64 -7.03 16.56
CA GLN A 164 -0.31 -7.58 15.59
C GLN A 164 -0.26 -6.85 14.25
N GLU A 165 0.05 -5.55 14.24
CA GLU A 165 0.18 -4.73 13.03
C GLU A 165 1.43 -5.12 12.23
N LEU A 166 2.55 -5.38 12.88
CA LEU A 166 3.78 -5.84 12.23
C LEU A 166 3.58 -7.25 11.64
N ARG A 167 2.95 -8.14 12.39
CA ARG A 167 2.64 -9.50 11.92
C ARG A 167 1.68 -9.47 10.72
N ALA A 168 0.60 -8.71 10.80
CA ALA A 168 -0.36 -8.55 9.72
C ALA A 168 0.29 -7.92 8.46
N GLY A 169 1.14 -6.90 8.63
CA GLY A 169 1.90 -6.29 7.55
C GLY A 169 2.83 -7.31 6.86
N ALA A 170 3.51 -8.14 7.62
CA ALA A 170 4.37 -9.20 7.09
C ALA A 170 3.56 -10.26 6.30
N ILE A 171 2.37 -10.62 6.77
CA ILE A 171 1.46 -11.53 6.05
C ILE A 171 1.00 -10.91 4.73
N ASN A 172 0.61 -9.63 4.74
CA ASN A 172 0.23 -8.91 3.53
C ASN A 172 1.39 -8.80 2.52
N PHE A 173 2.64 -8.70 3.01
CA PHE A 173 3.82 -8.75 2.13
C PHE A 173 3.96 -10.12 1.45
N MET A 174 3.65 -11.23 2.15
CA MET A 174 3.67 -12.57 1.56
C MET A 174 2.67 -12.73 0.40
N ALA A 175 1.56 -11.95 0.40
CA ALA A 175 0.59 -11.95 -0.70
C ALA A 175 1.17 -11.44 -2.03
N LEU A 176 2.25 -10.68 -2.02
CA LEU A 176 2.84 -10.07 -3.22
C LEU A 176 3.55 -11.07 -4.14
N ARG A 177 3.91 -12.26 -3.64
CA ARG A 177 4.64 -13.25 -4.43
C ARG A 177 4.26 -14.67 -4.04
N ASN A 178 3.51 -15.34 -4.92
CA ASN A 178 3.18 -16.76 -4.85
C ASN A 178 2.74 -17.25 -3.44
N PRO A 179 1.63 -16.73 -2.89
CA PRO A 179 1.17 -17.06 -1.54
C PRO A 179 0.80 -18.54 -1.38
N GLN A 180 0.56 -19.26 -2.48
CA GLN A 180 0.26 -20.70 -2.48
C GLN A 180 1.36 -21.53 -1.81
N GLN A 181 2.63 -21.10 -1.90
CA GLN A 181 3.75 -21.79 -1.23
C GLN A 181 3.62 -21.76 0.29
N TYR A 182 2.85 -20.83 0.84
CA TYR A 182 2.69 -20.60 2.27
C TYR A 182 1.30 -20.99 2.79
N GLU A 183 0.49 -21.67 1.97
CA GLU A 183 -0.92 -22.00 2.27
C GLU A 183 -1.08 -22.63 3.65
N LEU A 184 -0.31 -23.69 3.95
CA LEU A 184 -0.39 -24.39 5.23
C LEU A 184 -0.01 -23.51 6.42
N PHE A 185 0.97 -22.63 6.25
CA PHE A 185 1.37 -21.66 7.27
C PHE A 185 0.27 -20.62 7.50
N LEU A 186 -0.29 -20.06 6.42
CA LEU A 186 -1.36 -19.06 6.48
C LEU A 186 -2.63 -19.65 7.13
N LYS A 187 -3.00 -20.89 6.82
CA LYS A 187 -4.12 -21.59 7.47
C LYS A 187 -3.95 -21.69 8.99
N LYS A 188 -2.73 -21.92 9.48
CA LYS A 188 -2.44 -21.95 10.94
C LYS A 188 -2.63 -20.56 11.58
N LEU A 189 -2.40 -19.48 10.86
CA LEU A 189 -2.54 -18.12 11.39
C LEU A 189 -4.00 -17.66 11.53
N ILE A 190 -4.96 -18.34 10.90
CA ILE A 190 -6.40 -18.08 11.09
C ILE A 190 -6.91 -18.60 12.44
N SER A 191 -6.13 -19.44 13.14
CA SER A 191 -6.49 -19.95 14.47
C SER A 191 -6.90 -18.84 15.45
N PRO A 192 -7.95 -19.05 16.29
CA PRO A 192 -8.38 -18.12 17.33
C PRO A 192 -7.30 -17.72 18.36
N GLN A 193 -6.19 -18.43 18.40
CA GLN A 193 -5.03 -18.12 19.24
C GLN A 193 -4.26 -16.89 18.74
N ASN A 194 -4.45 -16.49 17.49
CA ASN A 194 -3.83 -15.30 16.93
C ASN A 194 -4.77 -14.07 17.05
N PRO A 195 -4.23 -12.85 17.18
CA PRO A 195 -5.02 -11.63 17.16
C PRO A 195 -5.82 -11.48 15.86
N LEU A 196 -7.00 -10.87 15.93
CA LEU A 196 -7.90 -10.70 14.78
C LEU A 196 -7.24 -10.05 13.54
N PRO A 197 -6.39 -9.01 13.66
CA PRO A 197 -5.69 -8.45 12.50
C PRO A 197 -4.78 -9.46 11.78
N VAL A 198 -4.16 -10.37 12.51
CA VAL A 198 -3.31 -11.45 11.97
C VAL A 198 -4.18 -12.47 11.23
N GLN A 199 -5.29 -12.88 11.83
CA GLN A 199 -6.24 -13.82 11.21
C GLN A 199 -6.81 -13.24 9.90
N LEU A 200 -7.25 -11.97 9.90
CA LEU A 200 -7.78 -11.28 8.72
C LEU A 200 -6.73 -11.15 7.62
N ALA A 201 -5.49 -10.79 7.96
CA ALA A 201 -4.41 -10.71 6.99
C ALA A 201 -4.10 -12.08 6.36
N ALA A 202 -4.09 -13.16 7.16
CA ALA A 202 -3.90 -14.51 6.67
C ALA A 202 -5.04 -14.95 5.75
N LEU A 203 -6.29 -14.67 6.11
CA LEU A 203 -7.46 -15.00 5.30
C LEU A 203 -7.42 -14.25 3.97
N ARG A 204 -7.14 -12.94 3.96
CA ARG A 204 -6.99 -12.14 2.74
C ARG A 204 -5.87 -12.65 1.86
N THR A 205 -4.75 -13.05 2.44
CA THR A 205 -3.63 -13.61 1.67
C THR A 205 -3.96 -14.97 1.08
N LEU A 206 -4.71 -15.83 1.78
CA LEU A 206 -5.24 -17.07 1.21
C LEU A 206 -6.24 -16.79 0.07
N SER A 207 -7.06 -15.76 0.17
CA SER A 207 -8.10 -15.42 -0.81
C SER A 207 -7.57 -15.12 -2.20
N VAL A 208 -6.31 -14.63 -2.32
CA VAL A 208 -5.69 -14.37 -3.62
C VAL A 208 -5.09 -15.63 -4.27
N ILE A 209 -5.05 -16.77 -3.58
CA ILE A 209 -4.64 -18.05 -4.16
C ILE A 209 -5.74 -18.50 -5.15
N PRO A 210 -5.39 -18.81 -6.41
CA PRO A 210 -6.38 -19.18 -7.41
C PRO A 210 -7.03 -20.54 -7.12
N GLY A 211 -8.19 -20.77 -7.74
CA GLY A 211 -8.93 -22.04 -7.64
C GLY A 211 -9.94 -22.09 -6.49
N GLU A 212 -10.56 -23.25 -6.30
CA GLU A 212 -11.63 -23.45 -5.34
C GLU A 212 -11.19 -23.96 -3.96
N ASN A 213 -9.97 -24.46 -3.83
CA ASN A 213 -9.52 -25.14 -2.62
C ASN A 213 -9.59 -24.26 -1.36
N ILE A 214 -9.26 -22.97 -1.52
CA ILE A 214 -9.36 -22.03 -0.40
C ILE A 214 -10.81 -21.76 -0.02
N SER A 215 -11.70 -21.64 -1.01
CA SER A 215 -13.14 -21.48 -0.76
C SER A 215 -13.73 -22.71 -0.07
N LYS A 216 -13.37 -23.92 -0.51
CA LYS A 216 -13.76 -25.17 0.16
C LYS A 216 -13.28 -25.20 1.61
N TYR A 217 -12.02 -24.84 1.83
CA TYR A 217 -11.47 -24.74 3.18
C TYR A 217 -12.25 -23.76 4.07
N PHE A 218 -12.62 -22.58 3.57
CA PHE A 218 -13.41 -21.62 4.36
C PHE A 218 -14.81 -22.14 4.67
N LEU A 219 -15.45 -22.86 3.75
CA LEU A 219 -16.74 -23.51 4.01
C LEU A 219 -16.64 -24.61 5.07
N GLU A 220 -15.60 -25.43 5.01
CA GLU A 220 -15.32 -26.46 6.02
C GLU A 220 -15.08 -25.86 7.41
N GLN A 221 -14.42 -24.72 7.48
CA GLN A 221 -14.13 -24.02 8.74
C GLN A 221 -15.23 -23.04 9.17
N TRP A 222 -16.33 -22.93 8.43
CA TRP A 222 -17.33 -21.87 8.58
C TRP A 222 -17.85 -21.68 10.00
N THR A 223 -18.14 -22.77 10.69
CA THR A 223 -18.67 -22.73 12.06
C THR A 223 -17.64 -22.29 13.10
N THR A 224 -16.35 -22.44 12.80
CA THR A 224 -15.25 -22.04 13.70
C THR A 224 -14.77 -20.61 13.47
N LEU A 225 -15.13 -20.00 12.33
CA LEU A 225 -14.77 -18.63 12.02
C LEU A 225 -15.63 -17.65 12.86
N THR A 226 -14.98 -16.57 13.32
CA THR A 226 -15.71 -15.44 13.94
C THR A 226 -16.56 -14.69 12.91
N PRO A 227 -17.56 -13.88 13.35
CA PRO A 227 -18.36 -13.08 12.41
C PRO A 227 -17.54 -12.20 11.48
N GLU A 228 -16.47 -11.60 11.97
CA GLU A 228 -15.57 -10.73 11.19
C GLU A 228 -14.83 -11.54 10.11
N LEU A 229 -14.34 -12.74 10.46
CA LEU A 229 -13.67 -13.64 9.50
C LEU A 229 -14.66 -14.19 8.47
N ARG A 230 -15.92 -14.48 8.86
CA ARG A 230 -16.97 -14.89 7.90
C ARG A 230 -17.26 -13.78 6.91
N ASN A 231 -17.41 -12.53 7.37
CA ASN A 231 -17.60 -11.38 6.49
C ASN A 231 -16.46 -11.22 5.49
N GLU A 232 -15.21 -11.39 5.93
CA GLU A 232 -14.07 -11.34 5.03
C GLU A 232 -14.03 -12.53 4.06
N ALA A 233 -14.41 -13.73 4.52
CA ALA A 233 -14.49 -14.94 3.68
C ALA A 233 -15.58 -14.79 2.59
N ILE A 234 -16.71 -14.13 2.88
CA ILE A 234 -17.73 -13.83 1.89
C ILE A 234 -17.14 -13.05 0.72
N ASN A 235 -16.31 -12.04 0.99
CA ASN A 235 -15.63 -11.30 -0.08
C ASN A 235 -14.80 -12.21 -0.99
N THR A 236 -14.21 -13.27 -0.43
CA THR A 236 -13.47 -14.28 -1.22
C THR A 236 -14.38 -15.03 -2.17
N PHE A 237 -15.57 -15.44 -1.72
CA PHE A 237 -16.52 -16.16 -2.58
C PHE A 237 -17.04 -15.29 -3.73
N LEU A 238 -17.16 -13.98 -3.52
CA LEU A 238 -17.66 -13.04 -4.53
C LEU A 238 -16.63 -12.68 -5.62
N THR A 239 -15.42 -13.25 -5.59
CA THR A 239 -14.36 -12.88 -6.55
C THR A 239 -14.46 -13.53 -7.91
N THR A 240 -15.11 -14.69 -8.05
CA THR A 240 -15.27 -15.41 -9.32
C THR A 240 -16.59 -16.18 -9.35
N ASP A 241 -17.20 -16.34 -10.55
CA ASP A 241 -18.46 -17.08 -10.74
C ASP A 241 -18.38 -18.50 -10.17
N GLN A 242 -17.23 -19.16 -10.32
CA GLN A 242 -16.99 -20.50 -9.82
C GLN A 242 -17.06 -20.57 -8.29
N ARG A 243 -16.50 -19.56 -7.59
CA ARG A 243 -16.57 -19.44 -6.12
C ARG A 243 -17.95 -19.05 -5.65
N ILE A 244 -18.65 -18.17 -6.38
CA ILE A 244 -20.03 -17.79 -6.09
C ILE A 244 -20.93 -19.06 -6.13
N LYS A 245 -20.83 -19.84 -7.21
CA LYS A 245 -21.58 -21.11 -7.33
C LYS A 245 -21.31 -22.05 -6.17
N LEU A 246 -20.04 -22.25 -5.82
CA LEU A 246 -19.67 -23.11 -4.68
C LEU A 246 -20.28 -22.64 -3.35
N PHE A 247 -20.45 -21.33 -3.16
CA PHE A 247 -21.05 -20.75 -1.95
C PHE A 247 -22.56 -20.90 -1.92
N LEU A 248 -23.25 -20.80 -3.07
CA LEU A 248 -24.70 -20.92 -3.18
C LEU A 248 -25.19 -22.38 -3.10
N ASP A 249 -24.36 -23.33 -3.46
CA ASP A 249 -24.68 -24.77 -3.44
C ASP A 249 -24.56 -25.38 -2.02
N LYS A 250 -24.23 -24.59 -0.98
CA LYS A 250 -24.07 -24.99 0.44
C LYS A 250 -25.16 -24.41 1.35
#